data_527f4a4ab2dffa25371f0b20ff7e6a5b
#
_entry.id   527f4a4ab2dffa25371f0b20ff7e6a5b
#
_cell.length_a   1.000
_cell.length_b   1.000
_cell.length_c   1.000
_cell.angle_alpha   90.00
_cell.angle_beta   90.00
_cell.angle_gamma   90.00
#
_symmetry.space_group_name_H-M   'P 1'
#
loop_
_entity.id
_entity.type
_entity.pdbx_description
1 polymer ?
#
loop_
_entity_poly.entity_id
_entity_poly.type
_entity_poly.pdbx_seq_one_letter_code
_entity_poly.pdbx_strand_id
1 'polypeptide(L)'
;MSKTNKFAIIVSFFALWINVNFSPNYQQVIGFVVIFLFGILHGANDLALFQKISATKKSISLKKLTLYYIGIVIFGALLFYSIPIVALLLFIFFSSYHFGEQHWNTIETKEKNSWITLFQTIYGLFIFSLLFSFHEIEVKKIIYQITTTSIEQLDFKWITICIGLLMIASGIKVNSVSMKFKSEIIVNIFYLIVFAIIFKTADLVWAFAIYFVIWHSLSSIEEQINYLYGSFTLKNFRSYFISAFPYWITSLFGIFILYFIFKDKELFNALFFSFLAAITFPHTIIIIKMQNSK
;
A
#
# COMPACT_ATOMS: atom_id res chain seq x y z
N MET A 1 -1.98 -20.17 6.35
CA MET A 1 -1.19 -18.97 6.68
C MET A 1 0.22 -19.10 6.10
N SER A 2 0.66 -18.13 5.28
CA SER A 2 1.99 -18.14 4.64
C SER A 2 3.11 -17.97 5.68
N LYS A 3 4.37 -18.30 5.29
CA LYS A 3 5.54 -18.05 6.15
C LYS A 3 5.72 -16.54 6.39
N THR A 4 5.47 -15.73 5.38
CA THR A 4 5.56 -14.27 5.43
C THR A 4 4.54 -13.69 6.41
N ASN A 5 3.29 -14.17 6.42
CA ASN A 5 2.28 -13.71 7.37
C ASN A 5 2.62 -14.09 8.83
N LYS A 6 3.22 -15.29 9.06
CA LYS A 6 3.72 -15.68 10.40
C LYS A 6 4.82 -14.73 10.86
N PHE A 7 5.76 -14.42 9.98
CA PHE A 7 6.84 -13.46 10.24
C PHE A 7 6.26 -12.07 10.50
N ALA A 8 5.29 -11.62 9.70
CA ALA A 8 4.65 -10.32 9.89
C ALA A 8 4.01 -10.17 11.28
N ILE A 9 3.34 -11.21 11.79
CA ILE A 9 2.78 -11.20 13.15
C ILE A 9 3.88 -11.01 14.19
N ILE A 10 4.96 -11.81 14.12
CA ILE A 10 6.07 -11.75 15.09
C ILE A 10 6.70 -10.36 15.10
N VAL A 11 6.99 -9.81 13.91
CA VAL A 11 7.58 -8.48 13.78
C VAL A 11 6.61 -7.38 14.24
N SER A 12 5.30 -7.56 14.04
CA SER A 12 4.29 -6.63 14.56
C SER A 12 4.29 -6.57 16.09
N PHE A 13 4.43 -7.70 16.78
CA PHE A 13 4.58 -7.69 18.24
C PHE A 13 5.87 -6.99 18.69
N PHE A 14 6.98 -7.16 17.96
CA PHE A 14 8.20 -6.43 18.23
C PHE A 14 8.02 -4.91 17.96
N ALA A 15 7.29 -4.55 16.92
CA ALA A 15 6.96 -3.17 16.63
C ALA A 15 6.08 -2.52 17.72
N LEU A 16 5.18 -3.29 18.37
CA LEU A 16 4.43 -2.83 19.53
C LEU A 16 5.34 -2.53 20.74
N TRP A 17 6.42 -3.28 20.91
CA TRP A 17 7.43 -2.98 21.92
C TRP A 17 8.08 -1.60 21.69
N ILE A 18 8.32 -1.22 20.42
CA ILE A 18 8.80 0.12 20.05
C ILE A 18 7.77 1.18 20.49
N ASN A 19 6.47 0.95 20.30
CA ASN A 19 5.43 1.91 20.71
C ASN A 19 5.49 2.25 22.20
N VAL A 20 5.81 1.28 23.05
CA VAL A 20 5.85 1.46 24.50
C VAL A 20 7.13 2.19 24.95
N ASN A 21 8.25 1.97 24.26
CA ASN A 21 9.56 2.42 24.70
C ASN A 21 10.04 3.71 24.03
N PHE A 22 9.39 4.15 22.94
CA PHE A 22 9.81 5.34 22.18
C PHE A 22 8.69 6.37 22.12
N SER A 23 9.06 7.66 22.22
CA SER A 23 8.09 8.74 22.09
C SER A 23 7.51 8.82 20.67
N PRO A 24 6.32 9.46 20.48
CA PRO A 24 5.69 9.65 19.17
C PRO A 24 6.63 10.24 18.12
N ASN A 25 7.48 11.20 18.49
CA ASN A 25 8.45 11.80 17.57
C ASN A 25 9.47 10.77 17.03
N TYR A 26 9.97 9.87 17.89
CA TYR A 26 10.87 8.80 17.45
C TYR A 26 10.14 7.75 16.62
N GLN A 27 8.90 7.39 16.97
CA GLN A 27 8.07 6.49 16.20
C GLN A 27 7.85 7.04 14.77
N GLN A 28 7.55 8.33 14.65
CA GLN A 28 7.39 8.99 13.35
C GLN A 28 8.68 8.93 12.51
N VAL A 29 9.84 9.24 13.10
CA VAL A 29 11.12 9.17 12.39
C VAL A 29 11.43 7.74 11.94
N ILE A 30 11.30 6.75 12.84
CA ILE A 30 11.50 5.33 12.52
C ILE A 30 10.53 4.91 11.41
N GLY A 31 9.26 5.32 11.49
CA GLY A 31 8.24 5.04 10.49
C GLY A 31 8.65 5.53 9.09
N PHE A 32 9.07 6.79 8.96
CA PHE A 32 9.59 7.31 7.70
C PHE A 32 10.81 6.54 7.19
N VAL A 33 11.80 6.27 8.05
CA VAL A 33 12.99 5.52 7.67
C VAL A 33 12.63 4.13 7.14
N VAL A 34 11.73 3.43 7.81
CA VAL A 34 11.30 2.08 7.41
C VAL A 34 10.52 2.11 6.09
N ILE A 35 9.63 3.10 5.90
CA ILE A 35 8.89 3.28 4.64
C ILE A 35 9.86 3.59 3.49
N PHE A 36 10.83 4.48 3.70
CA PHE A 36 11.81 4.84 2.67
C PHE A 36 12.70 3.67 2.28
N LEU A 37 13.20 2.92 3.26
CA LEU A 37 14.11 1.82 2.98
C LEU A 37 13.40 0.60 2.38
N PHE A 38 12.28 0.20 2.94
CA PHE A 38 11.62 -1.07 2.58
C PHE A 38 10.31 -0.85 1.82
N GLY A 39 9.55 0.19 2.17
CA GLY A 39 8.29 0.48 1.51
C GLY A 39 8.47 0.85 0.05
N ILE A 40 9.44 1.73 -0.29
CA ILE A 40 9.71 2.12 -1.68
C ILE A 40 10.33 0.99 -2.50
N LEU A 41 11.08 0.08 -1.85
CA LEU A 41 11.76 -1.00 -2.53
C LEU A 41 10.82 -1.93 -3.31
N HIS A 42 9.59 -2.17 -2.80
CA HIS A 42 8.66 -3.08 -3.46
C HIS A 42 8.12 -2.53 -4.81
N GLY A 43 8.04 -1.20 -4.99
CA GLY A 43 7.69 -0.57 -6.26
C GLY A 43 8.88 -0.35 -7.21
N ALA A 44 10.11 -0.51 -6.73
CA ALA A 44 11.29 -0.17 -7.51
C ALA A 44 11.58 -1.15 -8.68
N ASN A 45 10.96 -2.34 -8.70
CA ASN A 45 11.07 -3.31 -9.80
C ASN A 45 9.90 -3.26 -10.80
N ASP A 46 9.05 -2.26 -10.76
CA ASP A 46 7.89 -2.14 -11.64
C ASP A 46 8.24 -2.23 -13.12
N LEU A 47 9.36 -1.63 -13.52
CA LEU A 47 9.82 -1.70 -14.92
C LEU A 47 10.24 -3.12 -15.32
N ALA A 48 10.89 -3.88 -14.43
CA ALA A 48 11.25 -5.27 -14.69
C ALA A 48 10.00 -6.18 -14.77
N LEU A 49 9.04 -5.96 -13.88
CA LEU A 49 7.75 -6.65 -13.92
C LEU A 49 7.02 -6.37 -15.24
N PHE A 50 6.89 -5.10 -15.61
CA PHE A 50 6.20 -4.71 -16.82
C PHE A 50 6.90 -5.24 -18.07
N GLN A 51 8.23 -5.27 -18.10
CA GLN A 51 9.01 -5.86 -19.19
C GLN A 51 8.69 -7.36 -19.34
N LYS A 52 8.65 -8.11 -18.23
CA LYS A 52 8.30 -9.54 -18.26
C LYS A 52 6.86 -9.78 -18.74
N ILE A 53 5.89 -8.99 -18.25
CA ILE A 53 4.49 -9.04 -18.70
C ILE A 53 4.39 -8.74 -20.20
N SER A 54 5.14 -7.76 -20.69
CA SER A 54 5.07 -7.31 -22.09
C SER A 54 5.78 -8.26 -23.05
N ALA A 55 6.79 -9.02 -22.59
CA ALA A 55 7.51 -10.00 -23.42
C ALA A 55 6.58 -11.13 -23.91
N THR A 56 5.48 -11.40 -23.22
CA THR A 56 4.48 -12.40 -23.62
C THR A 56 3.53 -11.93 -24.73
N LYS A 57 3.41 -10.61 -24.98
CA LYS A 57 2.41 -10.06 -25.92
C LYS A 57 2.99 -9.33 -27.13
N LYS A 58 4.02 -8.52 -26.96
CA LYS A 58 4.85 -7.81 -27.97
C LYS A 58 5.96 -7.10 -27.22
N SER A 59 7.22 -7.26 -27.63
CA SER A 59 8.35 -6.61 -26.95
C SER A 59 8.25 -5.08 -27.09
N ILE A 60 7.81 -4.42 -26.01
CA ILE A 60 7.89 -2.97 -25.91
C ILE A 60 9.29 -2.63 -25.41
N SER A 61 9.99 -1.67 -26.04
CA SER A 61 11.34 -1.31 -25.61
C SER A 61 11.33 -0.70 -24.21
N LEU A 62 12.36 -0.99 -23.41
CA LEU A 62 12.49 -0.47 -22.04
C LEU A 62 12.37 1.06 -21.99
N LYS A 63 12.91 1.80 -22.99
CA LYS A 63 12.78 3.25 -23.10
C LYS A 63 11.32 3.71 -23.15
N LYS A 64 10.48 3.05 -23.95
CA LYS A 64 9.05 3.38 -24.02
C LYS A 64 8.34 3.09 -22.70
N LEU A 65 8.67 1.97 -22.06
CA LEU A 65 8.11 1.62 -20.75
C LEU A 65 8.45 2.66 -19.68
N THR A 66 9.73 3.05 -19.62
CA THR A 66 10.18 4.10 -18.69
C THR A 66 9.47 5.43 -18.96
N LEU A 67 9.30 5.84 -20.23
CA LEU A 67 8.56 7.05 -20.56
C LEU A 67 7.09 6.98 -20.14
N TYR A 68 6.41 5.85 -20.34
CA TYR A 68 5.04 5.66 -19.84
C TYR A 68 4.97 5.74 -18.31
N TYR A 69 5.90 5.09 -17.61
CA TYR A 69 5.97 5.14 -16.15
C TYR A 69 6.16 6.56 -15.64
N ILE A 70 7.15 7.27 -16.15
CA ILE A 70 7.42 8.67 -15.82
C ILE A 70 6.20 9.56 -16.17
N GLY A 71 5.57 9.33 -17.31
CA GLY A 71 4.36 10.07 -17.72
C GLY A 71 3.22 9.91 -16.72
N ILE A 72 2.99 8.70 -16.19
CA ILE A 72 1.96 8.45 -15.16
C ILE A 72 2.34 9.13 -13.83
N VAL A 73 3.62 9.07 -13.43
CA VAL A 73 4.10 9.75 -12.21
C VAL A 73 3.92 11.27 -12.33
N ILE A 74 4.32 11.86 -13.46
CA ILE A 74 4.13 13.30 -13.72
C ILE A 74 2.63 13.66 -13.73
N PHE A 75 1.81 12.85 -14.38
CA PHE A 75 0.36 13.04 -14.37
C PHE A 75 -0.21 13.00 -12.94
N GLY A 76 0.21 12.02 -12.12
CA GLY A 76 -0.17 11.95 -10.72
C GLY A 76 0.24 13.20 -9.93
N ALA A 77 1.49 13.65 -10.11
CA ALA A 77 1.99 14.87 -9.47
C ALA A 77 1.21 16.12 -9.90
N LEU A 78 0.93 16.26 -11.21
CA LEU A 78 0.09 17.35 -11.73
C LEU A 78 -1.34 17.28 -11.21
N LEU A 79 -1.90 16.09 -11.03
CA LEU A 79 -3.22 15.91 -10.46
C LEU A 79 -3.27 16.37 -8.99
N PHE A 80 -2.24 16.03 -8.19
CA PHE A 80 -2.10 16.54 -6.82
C PHE A 80 -1.93 18.06 -6.77
N TYR A 81 -1.24 18.63 -7.73
CA TYR A 81 -1.09 20.09 -7.83
C TYR A 81 -2.38 20.79 -8.23
N SER A 82 -3.12 20.24 -9.20
CA SER A 82 -4.27 20.92 -9.82
C SER A 82 -5.59 20.65 -9.10
N ILE A 83 -5.83 19.39 -8.66
CA ILE A 83 -7.09 18.96 -8.04
C ILE A 83 -6.75 17.95 -6.91
N PRO A 84 -6.11 18.43 -5.82
CA PRO A 84 -5.52 17.54 -4.81
C PRO A 84 -6.55 16.64 -4.11
N ILE A 85 -7.80 17.10 -3.94
CA ILE A 85 -8.84 16.26 -3.32
C ILE A 85 -9.19 15.05 -4.20
N VAL A 86 -9.27 15.23 -5.50
CA VAL A 86 -9.54 14.13 -6.45
C VAL A 86 -8.34 13.17 -6.49
N ALA A 87 -7.13 13.72 -6.51
CA ALA A 87 -5.90 12.92 -6.47
C ALA A 87 -5.84 12.03 -5.22
N LEU A 88 -6.16 12.60 -4.05
CA LEU A 88 -6.18 11.88 -2.77
C LEU A 88 -7.28 10.81 -2.74
N LEU A 89 -8.47 11.10 -3.21
CA LEU A 89 -9.55 10.11 -3.29
C LEU A 89 -9.20 8.94 -4.23
N LEU A 90 -8.60 9.24 -5.39
CA LEU A 90 -8.12 8.21 -6.32
C LEU A 90 -7.00 7.38 -5.69
N PHE A 91 -6.06 8.02 -4.98
CA PHE A 91 -5.01 7.31 -4.24
C PHE A 91 -5.59 6.34 -3.21
N ILE A 92 -6.52 6.80 -2.37
CA ILE A 92 -7.17 5.95 -1.37
C ILE A 92 -7.91 4.79 -2.06
N PHE A 93 -8.62 5.07 -3.14
CA PHE A 93 -9.38 4.05 -3.88
C PHE A 93 -8.48 2.98 -4.50
N PHE A 94 -7.46 3.37 -5.27
CA PHE A 94 -6.54 2.42 -5.91
C PHE A 94 -5.70 1.65 -4.88
N SER A 95 -5.24 2.31 -3.82
CA SER A 95 -4.51 1.65 -2.73
C SER A 95 -5.40 0.69 -1.96
N SER A 96 -6.68 1.04 -1.74
CA SER A 96 -7.65 0.15 -1.09
C SER A 96 -7.87 -1.13 -1.89
N TYR A 97 -8.06 -1.00 -3.20
CA TYR A 97 -8.16 -2.17 -4.07
C TYR A 97 -6.89 -3.03 -4.00
N HIS A 98 -5.72 -2.41 -4.15
CA HIS A 98 -4.44 -3.10 -4.18
C HIS A 98 -4.13 -3.82 -2.85
N PHE A 99 -4.41 -3.20 -1.71
CA PHE A 99 -4.24 -3.82 -0.41
C PHE A 99 -5.22 -4.97 -0.18
N GLY A 100 -6.49 -4.76 -0.52
CA GLY A 100 -7.50 -5.79 -0.36
C GLY A 100 -7.31 -6.97 -1.31
N GLU A 101 -6.93 -6.72 -2.55
CA GLU A 101 -6.60 -7.77 -3.53
C GLU A 101 -5.45 -8.65 -3.02
N GLN A 102 -4.39 -8.06 -2.48
CA GLN A 102 -3.26 -8.81 -1.95
C GLN A 102 -3.63 -9.69 -0.75
N HIS A 103 -4.45 -9.19 0.19
CA HIS A 103 -4.91 -9.98 1.33
C HIS A 103 -5.81 -11.15 0.92
N TRP A 104 -6.56 -11.00 -0.18
CA TRP A 104 -7.55 -11.94 -0.64
C TRP A 104 -7.25 -12.52 -2.03
N ASN A 105 -5.98 -12.57 -2.44
CA ASN A 105 -5.56 -13.11 -3.74
C ASN A 105 -5.88 -14.61 -3.93
N THR A 106 -6.03 -15.34 -2.82
CA THR A 106 -6.33 -16.79 -2.84
C THR A 106 -7.78 -17.10 -3.21
N ILE A 107 -8.71 -16.14 -3.09
CA ILE A 107 -10.14 -16.35 -3.37
C ILE A 107 -10.52 -16.12 -4.84
N GLU A 108 -9.57 -15.76 -5.68
CA GLU A 108 -9.80 -15.52 -7.09
C GLU A 108 -10.39 -16.77 -7.78
N THR A 109 -11.38 -16.53 -8.62
CA THR A 109 -12.01 -17.53 -9.48
C THR A 109 -11.38 -17.48 -10.87
N LYS A 110 -11.54 -18.56 -11.67
CA LYS A 110 -11.04 -18.59 -13.06
C LYS A 110 -11.65 -17.47 -13.92
N GLU A 111 -12.83 -17.00 -13.57
CA GLU A 111 -13.49 -15.87 -14.22
C GLU A 111 -13.47 -14.67 -13.29
N LYS A 112 -13.25 -13.46 -13.84
CA LYS A 112 -13.31 -12.22 -13.07
C LYS A 112 -14.69 -12.04 -12.49
N ASN A 113 -14.78 -12.03 -11.16
CA ASN A 113 -16.03 -11.83 -10.45
C ASN A 113 -16.05 -10.42 -9.81
N SER A 114 -16.97 -9.59 -10.27
CA SER A 114 -17.10 -8.20 -9.80
C SER A 114 -17.37 -8.12 -8.28
N TRP A 115 -18.03 -9.11 -7.68
CA TRP A 115 -18.27 -9.15 -6.24
C TRP A 115 -16.99 -9.36 -5.44
N ILE A 116 -16.05 -10.18 -5.96
CA ILE A 116 -14.73 -10.36 -5.33
C ILE A 116 -13.94 -9.06 -5.40
N THR A 117 -13.86 -8.41 -6.57
CA THR A 117 -13.18 -7.13 -6.72
C THR A 117 -13.78 -6.04 -5.81
N LEU A 118 -15.11 -5.96 -5.74
CA LEU A 118 -15.80 -5.03 -4.85
C LEU A 118 -15.46 -5.28 -3.38
N PHE A 119 -15.52 -6.55 -2.95
CA PHE A 119 -15.17 -6.94 -1.59
C PHE A 119 -13.72 -6.61 -1.25
N GLN A 120 -12.77 -6.93 -2.13
CA GLN A 120 -11.35 -6.61 -1.96
C GLN A 120 -11.15 -5.09 -1.79
N THR A 121 -11.82 -4.28 -2.62
CA THR A 121 -11.76 -2.81 -2.52
C THR A 121 -12.32 -2.32 -1.17
N ILE A 122 -13.48 -2.83 -0.76
CA ILE A 122 -14.12 -2.45 0.52
C ILE A 122 -13.25 -2.91 1.70
N TYR A 123 -12.64 -4.08 1.64
CA TYR A 123 -11.75 -4.59 2.68
C TYR A 123 -10.52 -3.68 2.86
N GLY A 124 -9.86 -3.28 1.77
CA GLY A 124 -8.74 -2.35 1.86
C GLY A 124 -9.17 -0.95 2.31
N LEU A 125 -10.37 -0.50 1.89
CA LEU A 125 -10.95 0.76 2.37
C LEU A 125 -11.27 0.69 3.88
N PHE A 126 -11.68 -0.48 4.38
CA PHE A 126 -11.87 -0.70 5.81
C PHE A 126 -10.56 -0.58 6.59
N ILE A 127 -9.45 -1.11 6.07
CA ILE A 127 -8.13 -0.94 6.70
C ILE A 127 -7.75 0.53 6.79
N PHE A 128 -7.91 1.32 5.72
CA PHE A 128 -7.65 2.77 5.77
C PHE A 128 -8.59 3.49 6.73
N SER A 129 -9.89 3.21 6.68
CA SER A 129 -10.85 3.87 7.56
C SER A 129 -10.59 3.55 9.03
N LEU A 130 -10.14 2.34 9.33
CA LEU A 130 -9.74 1.93 10.68
C LEU A 130 -8.52 2.74 11.16
N LEU A 131 -7.49 2.87 10.33
CA LEU A 131 -6.34 3.73 10.62
C LEU A 131 -6.78 5.19 10.85
N PHE A 132 -7.62 5.72 9.98
CA PHE A 132 -8.09 7.11 10.04
C PHE A 132 -8.96 7.37 11.27
N SER A 133 -9.79 6.41 11.69
CA SER A 133 -10.64 6.56 12.87
C SER A 133 -9.86 6.63 14.19
N PHE A 134 -8.70 5.97 14.27
CA PHE A 134 -7.83 6.05 15.44
C PHE A 134 -6.94 7.30 15.46
N HIS A 135 -6.71 7.94 14.30
CA HIS A 135 -5.83 9.11 14.13
C HIS A 135 -6.57 10.29 13.48
N GLU A 136 -7.83 10.48 13.84
CA GLU A 136 -8.74 11.40 13.15
C GLU A 136 -8.18 12.83 13.06
N ILE A 137 -7.59 13.35 14.14
CA ILE A 137 -7.07 14.71 14.20
C ILE A 137 -5.89 14.90 13.24
N GLU A 138 -4.92 13.98 13.27
CA GLU A 138 -3.73 14.02 12.42
C GLU A 138 -4.10 13.83 10.96
N VAL A 139 -5.01 12.91 10.67
CA VAL A 139 -5.49 12.64 9.30
C VAL A 139 -6.20 13.86 8.73
N LYS A 140 -7.11 14.49 9.48
CA LYS A 140 -7.78 15.73 9.06
C LYS A 140 -6.77 16.84 8.76
N LYS A 141 -5.76 17.00 9.62
CA LYS A 141 -4.68 17.98 9.44
C LYS A 141 -3.90 17.69 8.15
N ILE A 142 -3.49 16.46 7.89
CA ILE A 142 -2.75 16.08 6.67
C ILE A 142 -3.62 16.30 5.43
N ILE A 143 -4.89 15.91 5.45
CA ILE A 143 -5.82 16.14 4.34
C ILE A 143 -5.95 17.64 4.06
N TYR A 144 -6.11 18.47 5.10
CA TYR A 144 -6.15 19.92 4.93
C TYR A 144 -4.84 20.47 4.32
N GLN A 145 -3.69 20.00 4.76
CA GLN A 145 -2.39 20.42 4.24
C GLN A 145 -2.21 20.05 2.76
N ILE A 146 -2.73 18.88 2.33
CA ILE A 146 -2.66 18.44 0.93
C ILE A 146 -3.68 19.17 0.07
N THR A 147 -4.91 19.34 0.56
CA THR A 147 -6.07 19.70 -0.28
C THR A 147 -6.57 21.13 -0.04
N THR A 148 -6.10 21.81 1.01
CA THR A 148 -6.64 23.07 1.54
C THR A 148 -8.15 23.04 1.85
N THR A 149 -8.75 21.84 1.87
CA THR A 149 -10.17 21.62 2.14
C THR A 149 -10.36 21.12 3.57
N SER A 150 -11.17 21.84 4.36
CA SER A 150 -11.53 21.39 5.69
C SER A 150 -12.59 20.28 5.61
N ILE A 151 -12.35 19.21 6.36
CA ILE A 151 -13.25 18.06 6.49
C ILE A 151 -13.62 17.81 7.97
N GLU A 152 -13.63 18.88 8.79
CA GLU A 152 -13.92 18.78 10.23
C GLU A 152 -15.27 18.13 10.56
N GLN A 153 -16.26 18.27 9.68
CA GLN A 153 -17.59 17.69 9.84
C GLN A 153 -17.62 16.17 9.63
N LEU A 154 -16.58 15.57 9.03
CA LEU A 154 -16.53 14.13 8.83
C LEU A 154 -16.12 13.42 10.13
N ASP A 155 -16.88 12.43 10.52
CA ASP A 155 -16.57 11.52 11.62
C ASP A 155 -16.08 10.18 11.05
N PHE A 156 -14.78 9.92 11.16
CA PHE A 156 -14.18 8.70 10.64
C PHE A 156 -14.65 7.44 11.37
N LYS A 157 -15.14 7.53 12.60
CA LYS A 157 -15.69 6.37 13.32
C LYS A 157 -16.98 5.89 12.66
N TRP A 158 -17.91 6.80 12.33
CA TRP A 158 -19.12 6.45 11.60
C TRP A 158 -18.82 5.96 10.18
N ILE A 159 -17.87 6.57 9.49
CA ILE A 159 -17.42 6.10 8.17
C ILE A 159 -16.88 4.67 8.28
N THR A 160 -16.07 4.36 9.28
CA THR A 160 -15.52 3.01 9.52
C THR A 160 -16.63 2.00 9.80
N ILE A 161 -17.65 2.35 10.59
CA ILE A 161 -18.81 1.49 10.86
C ILE A 161 -19.55 1.20 9.55
N CYS A 162 -19.86 2.23 8.76
CA CYS A 162 -20.56 2.07 7.47
C CYS A 162 -19.75 1.18 6.50
N ILE A 163 -18.44 1.40 6.37
CA ILE A 163 -17.58 0.58 5.51
C ILE A 163 -17.52 -0.86 6.04
N GLY A 164 -17.46 -1.07 7.36
CA GLY A 164 -17.52 -2.38 7.99
C GLY A 164 -18.81 -3.14 7.67
N LEU A 165 -19.95 -2.47 7.70
CA LEU A 165 -21.25 -3.06 7.31
C LEU A 165 -21.27 -3.42 5.81
N LEU A 166 -20.73 -2.56 4.95
CA LEU A 166 -20.58 -2.86 3.51
C LEU A 166 -19.62 -4.04 3.27
N MET A 167 -18.54 -4.14 4.04
CA MET A 167 -17.60 -5.26 3.98
C MET A 167 -18.30 -6.58 4.35
N ILE A 168 -19.11 -6.61 5.40
CA ILE A 168 -19.90 -7.78 5.79
C ILE A 168 -20.90 -8.13 4.68
N ALA A 169 -21.65 -7.16 4.18
CA ALA A 169 -22.66 -7.39 3.13
C ALA A 169 -22.03 -7.93 1.83
N SER A 170 -20.90 -7.35 1.39
CA SER A 170 -20.18 -7.85 0.22
C SER A 170 -19.53 -9.20 0.46
N GLY A 171 -19.03 -9.48 1.68
CA GLY A 171 -18.48 -10.77 2.07
C GLY A 171 -19.51 -11.90 2.03
N ILE A 172 -20.75 -11.64 2.39
CA ILE A 172 -21.87 -12.62 2.25
C ILE A 172 -22.02 -13.02 0.77
N LYS A 173 -21.93 -12.05 -0.15
CA LYS A 173 -22.01 -12.34 -1.59
C LYS A 173 -20.79 -13.13 -2.08
N VAL A 174 -19.58 -12.78 -1.65
CA VAL A 174 -18.35 -13.52 -2.00
C VAL A 174 -18.39 -14.95 -1.47
N ASN A 175 -18.93 -15.16 -0.26
CA ASN A 175 -19.09 -16.49 0.33
C ASN A 175 -19.97 -17.43 -0.52
N SER A 176 -20.90 -16.88 -1.31
CA SER A 176 -21.73 -17.69 -2.24
C SER A 176 -21.04 -18.05 -3.54
N VAL A 177 -19.97 -17.35 -3.92
CA VAL A 177 -19.26 -17.53 -5.22
C VAL A 177 -17.85 -18.08 -5.07
N SER A 178 -17.26 -18.09 -3.87
CA SER A 178 -15.90 -18.60 -3.62
C SER A 178 -15.88 -19.56 -2.43
N MET A 179 -15.59 -20.83 -2.69
CA MET A 179 -15.43 -21.84 -1.61
C MET A 179 -14.21 -21.55 -0.72
N LYS A 180 -13.17 -20.93 -1.25
CA LYS A 180 -11.95 -20.57 -0.50
C LYS A 180 -12.20 -19.44 0.51
N PHE A 181 -13.22 -18.61 0.30
CA PHE A 181 -13.53 -17.51 1.19
C PHE A 181 -13.75 -17.97 2.64
N LYS A 182 -14.48 -19.07 2.85
CA LYS A 182 -14.74 -19.64 4.18
C LYS A 182 -13.48 -20.04 4.93
N SER A 183 -12.48 -20.58 4.21
CA SER A 183 -11.22 -21.01 4.82
C SER A 183 -10.30 -19.85 5.20
N GLU A 184 -10.44 -18.71 4.51
CA GLU A 184 -9.58 -17.55 4.71
C GLU A 184 -10.16 -16.50 5.67
N ILE A 185 -11.49 -16.48 5.86
CA ILE A 185 -12.19 -15.41 6.62
C ILE A 185 -11.70 -15.31 8.06
N ILE A 186 -11.52 -16.41 8.77
CA ILE A 186 -11.11 -16.42 10.19
C ILE A 186 -9.70 -15.82 10.33
N VAL A 187 -8.79 -16.18 9.43
CA VAL A 187 -7.41 -15.68 9.43
C VAL A 187 -7.38 -14.18 9.11
N ASN A 188 -8.17 -13.73 8.14
CA ASN A 188 -8.22 -12.31 7.78
C ASN A 188 -8.94 -11.46 8.84
N ILE A 189 -9.94 -11.97 9.54
CA ILE A 189 -10.52 -11.30 10.73
C ILE A 189 -9.45 -11.17 11.82
N PHE A 190 -8.67 -12.21 12.08
CA PHE A 190 -7.56 -12.13 13.03
C PHE A 190 -6.54 -11.04 12.63
N TYR A 191 -6.20 -10.91 11.33
CA TYR A 191 -5.33 -9.83 10.86
C TYR A 191 -5.94 -8.45 11.10
N LEU A 192 -7.24 -8.26 10.87
CA LEU A 192 -7.92 -7.00 11.16
C LEU A 192 -7.86 -6.65 12.65
N ILE A 193 -7.97 -7.63 13.56
CA ILE A 193 -7.79 -7.40 15.00
C ILE A 193 -6.37 -6.96 15.31
N VAL A 194 -5.36 -7.59 14.71
CA VAL A 194 -3.95 -7.21 14.87
C VAL A 194 -3.74 -5.78 14.36
N PHE A 195 -4.31 -5.41 13.19
CA PHE A 195 -4.23 -4.03 12.67
C PHE A 195 -4.92 -3.04 13.59
N ALA A 196 -6.09 -3.36 14.14
CA ALA A 196 -6.79 -2.50 15.08
C ALA A 196 -5.94 -2.22 16.33
N ILE A 197 -5.24 -3.22 16.87
CA ILE A 197 -4.35 -3.04 18.02
C ILE A 197 -3.17 -2.14 17.64
N ILE A 198 -2.50 -2.39 16.50
CA ILE A 198 -1.38 -1.59 16.02
C ILE A 198 -1.81 -0.14 15.81
N PHE A 199 -2.92 0.07 15.08
CA PHE A 199 -3.41 1.41 14.73
C PHE A 199 -3.87 2.20 15.96
N LYS A 200 -4.39 1.53 16.98
CA LYS A 200 -4.80 2.20 18.23
C LYS A 200 -3.64 2.60 19.11
N THR A 201 -2.51 1.88 19.07
CA THR A 201 -1.42 2.03 20.05
C THR A 201 -0.22 2.79 19.53
N ALA A 202 0.02 2.80 18.21
CA ALA A 202 1.14 3.46 17.56
C ALA A 202 0.79 4.88 17.12
N ASP A 203 1.79 5.74 16.89
CA ASP A 203 1.64 6.99 16.14
C ASP A 203 1.18 6.72 14.70
N LEU A 204 0.48 7.68 14.06
CA LEU A 204 -0.09 7.52 12.71
C LEU A 204 0.93 7.02 11.69
N VAL A 205 2.10 7.66 11.62
CA VAL A 205 3.14 7.31 10.62
C VAL A 205 3.73 5.95 10.91
N TRP A 206 3.96 5.64 12.19
CA TRP A 206 4.49 4.34 12.61
C TRP A 206 3.46 3.22 12.41
N ALA A 207 2.20 3.45 12.75
CA ALA A 207 1.11 2.51 12.49
C ALA A 207 0.98 2.18 11.00
N PHE A 208 1.01 3.21 10.14
CA PHE A 208 1.02 3.04 8.70
C PHE A 208 2.28 2.30 8.23
N ALA A 209 3.47 2.63 8.76
CA ALA A 209 4.72 1.97 8.41
C ALA A 209 4.70 0.47 8.72
N ILE A 210 4.21 0.07 9.90
CA ILE A 210 4.07 -1.34 10.27
C ILE A 210 3.18 -2.07 9.26
N TYR A 211 1.99 -1.53 8.97
CA TYR A 211 1.09 -2.15 8.01
C TYR A 211 1.69 -2.17 6.61
N PHE A 212 2.12 -1.01 6.11
CA PHE A 212 2.59 -0.85 4.74
C PHE A 212 3.86 -1.65 4.45
N VAL A 213 4.81 -1.68 5.38
CA VAL A 213 6.09 -2.37 5.14
C VAL A 213 5.99 -3.85 5.47
N ILE A 214 5.48 -4.20 6.67
CA ILE A 214 5.55 -5.57 7.17
C ILE A 214 4.47 -6.45 6.53
N TRP A 215 3.25 -5.93 6.38
CA TRP A 215 2.13 -6.72 5.86
C TRP A 215 1.95 -6.61 4.36
N HIS A 216 2.17 -5.42 3.79
CA HIS A 216 1.98 -5.21 2.36
C HIS A 216 3.28 -5.37 1.58
N SER A 217 4.33 -4.56 1.86
CA SER A 217 5.52 -4.52 1.00
C SER A 217 6.31 -5.83 1.00
N LEU A 218 6.51 -6.48 2.17
CA LEU A 218 7.23 -7.76 2.23
C LEU A 218 6.50 -8.86 1.46
N SER A 219 5.18 -8.94 1.60
CA SER A 219 4.36 -9.90 0.85
C SER A 219 4.40 -9.62 -0.65
N SER A 220 4.37 -8.34 -1.05
CA SER A 220 4.49 -7.93 -2.46
C SER A 220 5.86 -8.28 -3.04
N ILE A 221 6.96 -8.05 -2.30
CA ILE A 221 8.31 -8.44 -2.73
C ILE A 221 8.41 -9.95 -2.94
N GLU A 222 7.90 -10.77 -2.01
CA GLU A 222 7.88 -12.23 -2.16
C GLU A 222 7.14 -12.65 -3.43
N GLU A 223 5.98 -12.09 -3.66
CA GLU A 223 5.15 -12.38 -4.82
C GLU A 223 5.81 -11.95 -6.14
N GLN A 224 6.43 -10.78 -6.18
CA GLN A 224 7.18 -10.26 -7.32
C GLN A 224 8.42 -11.13 -7.62
N ILE A 225 9.15 -11.58 -6.59
CA ILE A 225 10.30 -12.48 -6.76
C ILE A 225 9.83 -13.82 -7.33
N ASN A 226 8.75 -14.39 -6.80
CA ASN A 226 8.17 -15.63 -7.32
C ASN A 226 7.75 -15.46 -8.79
N TYR A 227 7.13 -14.33 -9.13
CA TYR A 227 6.76 -14.05 -10.52
C TYR A 227 7.97 -13.87 -11.44
N LEU A 228 8.99 -13.09 -11.01
CA LEU A 228 10.16 -12.80 -11.85
C LEU A 228 11.11 -14.00 -12.01
N TYR A 229 11.32 -14.75 -10.92
CA TYR A 229 12.40 -15.75 -10.83
C TYR A 229 11.91 -17.16 -10.48
N GLY A 230 10.59 -17.37 -10.32
CA GLY A 230 9.96 -18.68 -10.09
C GLY A 230 9.87 -19.08 -8.61
N SER A 231 10.78 -18.64 -7.73
CA SER A 231 10.75 -18.98 -6.30
C SER A 231 11.47 -17.96 -5.44
N PHE A 232 11.03 -17.81 -4.17
CA PHE A 232 11.72 -16.98 -3.21
C PHE A 232 12.93 -17.72 -2.61
N THR A 233 14.12 -17.31 -3.05
CA THR A 233 15.42 -17.77 -2.53
C THR A 233 16.31 -16.56 -2.24
N LEU A 234 17.34 -16.71 -1.40
CA LEU A 234 18.29 -15.64 -1.12
C LEU A 234 19.00 -15.16 -2.42
N LYS A 235 19.31 -16.07 -3.34
CA LYS A 235 19.88 -15.72 -4.66
C LYS A 235 18.92 -14.84 -5.46
N ASN A 236 17.65 -15.22 -5.52
CA ASN A 236 16.63 -14.50 -6.29
C ASN A 236 16.28 -13.16 -5.61
N PHE A 237 16.29 -13.09 -4.28
CA PHE A 237 16.16 -11.83 -3.56
C PHE A 237 17.33 -10.89 -3.87
N ARG A 238 18.57 -11.38 -3.90
CA ARG A 238 19.72 -10.55 -4.31
C ARG A 238 19.59 -10.04 -5.75
N SER A 239 19.14 -10.89 -6.68
CA SER A 239 18.90 -10.48 -8.08
C SER A 239 17.80 -9.42 -8.16
N TYR A 240 16.73 -9.58 -7.40
CA TYR A 240 15.64 -8.61 -7.27
C TYR A 240 16.16 -7.27 -6.74
N PHE A 241 16.96 -7.28 -5.67
CA PHE A 241 17.52 -6.09 -5.07
C PHE A 241 18.47 -5.35 -6.03
N ILE A 242 19.34 -6.06 -6.72
CA ILE A 242 20.28 -5.46 -7.71
C ILE A 242 19.49 -4.80 -8.85
N SER A 243 18.42 -5.43 -9.32
CA SER A 243 17.55 -4.87 -10.36
C SER A 243 16.80 -3.62 -9.88
N ALA A 244 16.31 -3.62 -8.64
CA ALA A 244 15.60 -2.51 -8.02
C ALA A 244 16.50 -1.32 -7.64
N PHE A 245 17.77 -1.59 -7.33
CA PHE A 245 18.70 -0.65 -6.68
C PHE A 245 18.79 0.73 -7.36
N PRO A 246 18.97 0.84 -8.71
CA PRO A 246 19.09 2.14 -9.35
C PRO A 246 17.82 2.99 -9.21
N TYR A 247 16.66 2.40 -9.28
CA TYR A 247 15.37 3.10 -9.15
C TYR A 247 15.08 3.45 -7.68
N TRP A 248 15.39 2.53 -6.78
CA TRP A 248 15.24 2.72 -5.35
C TRP A 248 16.13 3.87 -4.84
N ILE A 249 17.43 3.88 -5.19
CA ILE A 249 18.34 4.94 -4.76
C ILE A 249 17.96 6.30 -5.36
N THR A 250 17.47 6.33 -6.60
CA THR A 250 16.99 7.56 -7.24
C THR A 250 15.76 8.11 -6.51
N SER A 251 14.84 7.24 -6.09
CA SER A 251 13.66 7.65 -5.32
C SER A 251 14.06 8.20 -3.94
N LEU A 252 15.00 7.56 -3.25
CA LEU A 252 15.51 8.05 -1.96
C LEU A 252 16.20 9.42 -2.11
N PHE A 253 16.98 9.60 -3.17
CA PHE A 253 17.62 10.87 -3.46
C PHE A 253 16.60 11.98 -3.77
N GLY A 254 15.55 11.65 -4.52
CA GLY A 254 14.43 12.58 -4.78
C GLY A 254 13.74 13.04 -3.50
N ILE A 255 13.44 12.13 -2.58
CA ILE A 255 12.83 12.46 -1.27
C ILE A 255 13.78 13.31 -0.42
N PHE A 256 15.07 12.96 -0.43
CA PHE A 256 16.09 13.73 0.29
C PHE A 256 16.15 15.17 -0.21
N ILE A 257 16.13 15.39 -1.53
CA ILE A 257 16.05 16.73 -2.12
C ILE A 257 14.78 17.46 -1.66
N LEU A 258 13.61 16.80 -1.71
CA LEU A 258 12.37 17.38 -1.24
C LEU A 258 12.45 17.81 0.23
N TYR A 259 13.04 16.97 1.08
CA TYR A 259 13.25 17.30 2.49
C TYR A 259 14.10 18.57 2.69
N PHE A 260 15.16 18.76 1.91
CA PHE A 260 16.01 19.96 2.01
C PHE A 260 15.34 21.22 1.47
N ILE A 261 14.54 21.09 0.41
CA ILE A 261 13.79 22.22 -0.17
C ILE A 261 12.68 22.67 0.79
N PHE A 262 11.94 21.70 1.35
CA PHE A 262 10.77 21.93 2.19
C PHE A 262 11.12 21.58 3.65
N LYS A 263 11.81 22.47 4.35
CA LYS A 263 12.28 22.26 5.74
C LYS A 263 11.15 22.28 6.78
N ASP A 264 9.94 22.68 6.40
CA ASP A 264 8.78 22.68 7.26
C ASP A 264 8.28 21.24 7.41
N LYS A 265 8.27 20.74 8.67
CA LYS A 265 7.85 19.35 8.98
C LYS A 265 6.38 19.07 8.59
N GLU A 266 5.51 20.06 8.71
CA GLU A 266 4.09 19.89 8.38
C GLU A 266 3.90 19.76 6.87
N LEU A 267 4.54 20.63 6.10
CA LEU A 267 4.52 20.58 4.65
C LEU A 267 5.21 19.31 4.13
N PHE A 268 6.26 18.84 4.81
CA PHE A 268 6.95 17.61 4.44
C PHE A 268 6.03 16.38 4.51
N ASN A 269 5.19 16.25 5.55
CA ASN A 269 4.24 15.14 5.66
C ASN A 269 3.27 15.13 4.46
N ALA A 270 2.70 16.28 4.09
CA ALA A 270 1.81 16.40 2.94
C ALA A 270 2.49 16.04 1.63
N LEU A 271 3.70 16.55 1.40
CA LEU A 271 4.51 16.25 0.20
C LEU A 271 4.91 14.78 0.14
N PHE A 272 5.27 14.19 1.28
CA PHE A 272 5.61 12.77 1.36
C PHE A 272 4.43 11.88 0.95
N PHE A 273 3.24 12.11 1.51
CA PHE A 273 2.06 11.33 1.12
C PHE A 273 1.66 11.57 -0.33
N SER A 274 1.77 12.80 -0.83
CA SER A 274 1.51 13.10 -2.26
C SER A 274 2.52 12.41 -3.19
N PHE A 275 3.79 12.38 -2.82
CA PHE A 275 4.83 11.65 -3.55
C PHE A 275 4.56 10.14 -3.54
N LEU A 276 4.28 9.57 -2.37
CA LEU A 276 3.96 8.14 -2.24
C LEU A 276 2.75 7.79 -3.12
N ALA A 277 1.73 8.64 -3.12
CA ALA A 277 0.54 8.46 -3.95
C ALA A 277 0.86 8.50 -5.45
N ALA A 278 1.68 9.46 -5.89
CA ALA A 278 2.05 9.60 -7.30
C ALA A 278 2.78 8.36 -7.85
N ILE A 279 3.65 7.73 -7.06
CA ILE A 279 4.30 6.47 -7.46
C ILE A 279 3.38 5.25 -7.30
N THR A 280 2.42 5.28 -6.40
CA THR A 280 1.47 4.17 -6.22
C THR A 280 0.57 3.98 -7.44
N PHE A 281 0.20 5.02 -8.17
CA PHE A 281 -0.64 4.89 -9.37
C PHE A 281 -0.05 3.94 -10.42
N PRO A 282 1.18 4.17 -10.96
CA PRO A 282 1.75 3.24 -11.93
C PRO A 282 2.02 1.86 -11.34
N HIS A 283 2.46 1.78 -10.08
CA HIS A 283 2.70 0.53 -9.38
C HIS A 283 1.43 -0.34 -9.33
N THR A 284 0.31 0.19 -8.87
CA THR A 284 -0.96 -0.55 -8.80
C THR A 284 -1.37 -1.09 -10.18
N ILE A 285 -1.23 -0.29 -11.25
CA ILE A 285 -1.54 -0.74 -12.61
C ILE A 285 -0.66 -1.92 -13.02
N ILE A 286 0.63 -1.90 -12.67
CA ILE A 286 1.58 -2.97 -13.01
C ILE A 286 1.26 -4.24 -12.23
N ILE A 287 0.96 -4.14 -10.94
CA ILE A 287 0.58 -5.30 -10.12
C ILE A 287 -0.72 -5.94 -10.63
N ILE A 288 -1.74 -5.16 -10.95
CA ILE A 288 -2.97 -5.68 -11.56
C ILE A 288 -2.66 -6.45 -12.87
N LYS A 289 -1.78 -5.92 -13.72
CA LYS A 289 -1.37 -6.61 -14.95
C LYS A 289 -0.56 -7.89 -14.66
N MET A 290 0.29 -7.88 -13.65
CA MET A 290 1.04 -9.04 -13.19
C MET A 290 0.10 -10.17 -12.75
N GLN A 291 -0.89 -9.84 -11.90
CA GLN A 291 -1.88 -10.81 -11.42
C GLN A 291 -2.71 -11.41 -12.58
N ASN A 292 -3.14 -10.58 -13.51
CA ASN A 292 -3.88 -11.05 -14.70
C ASN A 292 -3.03 -11.84 -15.69
N SER A 293 -1.71 -11.95 -15.51
CA SER A 293 -0.79 -12.69 -16.38
C SER A 293 -0.30 -14.02 -15.79
N LYS A 294 -0.68 -14.33 -14.54
CA LYS A 294 -0.47 -15.63 -13.89
C LYS A 294 -1.48 -16.65 -14.37
#